data_7b3a0685f33b30356bc8329e952450fc
#
_entry.id   7b3a0685f33b30356bc8329e952450fc
#
_cell.length_a   1.000
_cell.length_b   1.000
_cell.length_c   1.000
_cell.angle_alpha   90.00
_cell.angle_beta   90.00
_cell.angle_gamma   90.00
#
_symmetry.space_group_name_H-M   'P 1'
#
loop_
_entity.id
_entity.type
_entity.pdbx_description
1 polymer ?
#
loop_
_entity_poly.entity_id
_entity_poly.type
_entity_poly.pdbx_seq_one_letter_code
_entity_poly.pdbx_strand_id
1 'polypeptide(L)'
;MKKVKFPSAMKYYYLNSEKKPVGPQTVEEMKVLKQSGVINDDTLAAVSGDSKWKPLSELMNDCSTWNNQVEGDMNVATSNQESTEELSLWACFTRAFKLYATFKGRATRKEFWGFYLFYAIISYGISMITDMLTKLLMPETLDAAMERAMGASEDLALAMRVVVDYLSNPVFLTISIISTLIGLFLFIPFLSVSVRRLHDTGSGATGVALGVIGIVLMYTMVGLFVYTAVNSPENALSIMAPFLCSIIFLLIVSIYLFVKMLMPSKAGENQYGPQPRN
;
A
#
# COMPACT_ATOMS: atom_id res chain seq x y z
N MET A 1 -12.29 -13.78 -17.78
CA MET A 1 -12.50 -14.05 -16.35
C MET A 1 -13.98 -14.33 -16.13
N LYS A 2 -14.36 -15.60 -15.87
CA LYS A 2 -15.74 -15.96 -15.55
C LYS A 2 -16.07 -15.41 -14.16
N LYS A 3 -17.11 -14.56 -14.06
CA LYS A 3 -17.70 -14.16 -12.77
C LYS A 3 -18.21 -15.45 -12.09
N VAL A 4 -17.59 -15.86 -11.01
CA VAL A 4 -18.14 -16.86 -10.10
C VAL A 4 -19.34 -16.20 -9.42
N LYS A 5 -20.53 -16.57 -9.90
CA LYS A 5 -21.80 -16.20 -9.27
C LYS A 5 -21.92 -17.11 -8.05
N PHE A 6 -21.84 -16.55 -6.84
CA PHE A 6 -22.16 -17.30 -5.62
C PHE A 6 -23.58 -17.83 -5.73
N PRO A 7 -23.81 -19.12 -5.51
CA PRO A 7 -25.17 -19.65 -5.58
C PRO A 7 -25.98 -19.00 -4.44
N SER A 8 -27.02 -18.28 -4.79
CA SER A 8 -28.16 -17.99 -3.88
C SER A 8 -28.57 -19.33 -3.28
N ALA A 9 -28.82 -19.37 -1.95
CA ALA A 9 -29.14 -20.57 -1.17
C ALA A 9 -29.92 -21.59 -2.00
N MET A 10 -29.37 -22.83 -2.12
CA MET A 10 -30.00 -23.89 -2.89
C MET A 10 -31.38 -24.13 -2.34
N LYS A 11 -32.36 -24.23 -3.23
CA LYS A 11 -33.77 -24.49 -2.90
C LYS A 11 -34.11 -25.90 -3.32
N TYR A 12 -34.94 -26.58 -2.52
CA TYR A 12 -35.30 -27.97 -2.65
C TYR A 12 -36.81 -28.10 -2.84
N TYR A 13 -37.21 -29.15 -3.57
CA TYR A 13 -38.58 -29.58 -3.69
C TYR A 13 -38.67 -31.01 -3.18
N TYR A 14 -39.78 -31.41 -2.54
CA TYR A 14 -40.04 -32.76 -2.14
C TYR A 14 -41.41 -33.20 -2.67
N LEU A 15 -41.60 -34.52 -2.85
CA LEU A 15 -42.89 -35.08 -3.23
C LEU A 15 -43.71 -35.36 -1.97
N ASN A 16 -44.91 -34.82 -1.93
CA ASN A 16 -45.88 -35.17 -0.87
C ASN A 16 -46.49 -36.56 -1.07
N SER A 17 -47.36 -36.98 -0.15
CA SER A 17 -48.07 -38.26 -0.21
C SER A 17 -48.89 -38.48 -1.51
N GLU A 18 -49.29 -37.41 -2.18
CA GLU A 18 -49.97 -37.41 -3.48
C GLU A 18 -49.03 -37.39 -4.67
N LYS A 19 -47.70 -37.54 -4.45
CA LYS A 19 -46.65 -37.45 -5.46
C LYS A 19 -46.63 -36.09 -6.20
N LYS A 20 -47.07 -34.98 -5.55
CA LYS A 20 -46.99 -33.65 -6.07
C LYS A 20 -45.76 -32.93 -5.51
N PRO A 21 -44.98 -32.17 -6.34
CA PRO A 21 -43.86 -31.42 -5.86
C PRO A 21 -44.30 -30.25 -4.96
N VAL A 22 -43.69 -30.17 -3.78
CA VAL A 22 -43.90 -29.07 -2.80
C VAL A 22 -42.54 -28.36 -2.60
N GLY A 23 -42.52 -27.05 -2.67
CA GLY A 23 -41.35 -26.19 -2.52
C GLY A 23 -41.52 -24.86 -3.24
N PRO A 24 -40.51 -24.02 -3.32
CA PRO A 24 -39.12 -24.27 -2.92
C PRO A 24 -38.85 -24.11 -1.43
N GLN A 25 -38.14 -25.04 -0.81
CA GLN A 25 -37.78 -25.05 0.61
C GLN A 25 -36.23 -24.89 0.76
N THR A 26 -35.80 -24.33 1.88
CA THR A 26 -34.39 -24.30 2.29
C THR A 26 -33.97 -25.62 2.95
N VAL A 27 -32.67 -25.86 3.14
CA VAL A 27 -32.15 -27.04 3.85
C VAL A 27 -32.67 -27.06 5.30
N GLU A 28 -32.74 -25.92 5.95
CA GLU A 28 -33.23 -25.77 7.32
C GLU A 28 -34.71 -26.14 7.40
N GLU A 29 -35.54 -25.67 6.47
CA GLU A 29 -36.96 -26.00 6.40
C GLU A 29 -37.18 -27.49 6.13
N MET A 30 -36.38 -28.11 5.26
CA MET A 30 -36.40 -29.55 5.01
C MET A 30 -36.06 -30.36 6.28
N LYS A 31 -35.11 -29.90 7.11
CA LYS A 31 -34.78 -30.52 8.40
C LYS A 31 -35.94 -30.42 9.38
N VAL A 32 -36.61 -29.29 9.45
CA VAL A 32 -37.81 -29.09 10.30
C VAL A 32 -38.96 -30.00 9.86
N LEU A 33 -39.22 -30.10 8.55
CA LEU A 33 -40.22 -30.99 7.99
C LEU A 33 -39.92 -32.49 8.29
N LYS A 34 -38.65 -32.89 8.30
CA LYS A 34 -38.21 -34.22 8.70
C LYS A 34 -38.43 -34.47 10.20
N GLN A 35 -38.08 -33.48 11.05
CA GLN A 35 -38.28 -33.56 12.51
C GLN A 35 -39.78 -33.62 12.89
N SER A 36 -40.62 -32.95 12.14
CA SER A 36 -42.10 -32.97 12.34
C SER A 36 -42.79 -34.23 11.75
N GLY A 37 -42.04 -35.11 11.09
CA GLY A 37 -42.56 -36.34 10.51
C GLY A 37 -43.34 -36.17 9.21
N VAL A 38 -43.32 -34.97 8.61
CA VAL A 38 -44.02 -34.68 7.34
C VAL A 38 -43.30 -35.32 6.16
N ILE A 39 -41.96 -35.41 6.24
CA ILE A 39 -41.12 -36.11 5.29
C ILE A 39 -40.19 -37.07 6.02
N ASN A 40 -39.80 -38.17 5.36
CA ASN A 40 -38.88 -39.18 5.89
C ASN A 40 -37.66 -39.33 4.99
N ASP A 41 -36.74 -40.24 5.35
CA ASP A 41 -35.49 -40.50 4.63
C ASP A 41 -35.71 -41.02 3.21
N ASP A 42 -36.81 -41.68 2.93
CA ASP A 42 -37.19 -42.25 1.64
C ASP A 42 -38.00 -41.26 0.77
N THR A 43 -38.37 -40.12 1.32
CA THR A 43 -39.13 -39.07 0.59
C THR A 43 -38.26 -38.57 -0.57
N LEU A 44 -38.81 -38.62 -1.79
CA LEU A 44 -38.12 -38.14 -2.98
C LEU A 44 -38.03 -36.61 -2.96
N ALA A 45 -36.82 -36.11 -3.11
CA ALA A 45 -36.53 -34.68 -3.19
C ALA A 45 -35.60 -34.37 -4.36
N ALA A 46 -35.62 -33.13 -4.82
CA ALA A 46 -34.77 -32.64 -5.90
C ALA A 46 -34.30 -31.21 -5.63
N VAL A 47 -33.12 -30.87 -6.12
CA VAL A 47 -32.60 -29.49 -6.10
C VAL A 47 -33.32 -28.67 -7.17
N SER A 48 -33.61 -27.42 -6.89
CA SER A 48 -34.21 -26.50 -7.86
C SER A 48 -33.35 -26.38 -9.11
N GLY A 49 -33.90 -26.78 -10.25
CA GLY A 49 -33.22 -26.80 -11.54
C GLY A 49 -32.63 -28.16 -11.93
N ASP A 50 -32.71 -29.18 -11.07
CA ASP A 50 -32.37 -30.57 -11.42
C ASP A 50 -33.66 -31.33 -11.76
N SER A 51 -33.57 -32.21 -12.76
CA SER A 51 -34.68 -33.08 -13.16
C SER A 51 -34.66 -34.46 -12.46
N LYS A 52 -33.64 -34.75 -11.66
CA LYS A 52 -33.45 -36.05 -10.99
C LYS A 52 -33.98 -35.99 -9.56
N TRP A 53 -34.97 -36.80 -9.25
CA TRP A 53 -35.50 -37.03 -7.92
C TRP A 53 -34.72 -38.14 -7.21
N LYS A 54 -34.22 -37.86 -6.00
CA LYS A 54 -33.45 -38.77 -5.17
C LYS A 54 -34.07 -38.90 -3.77
N PRO A 55 -33.86 -40.03 -3.06
CA PRO A 55 -34.23 -40.10 -1.65
C PRO A 55 -33.59 -38.99 -0.83
N LEU A 56 -34.32 -38.43 0.14
CA LEU A 56 -33.89 -37.35 0.97
C LEU A 56 -32.57 -37.66 1.71
N SER A 57 -32.42 -38.96 2.13
CA SER A 57 -31.19 -39.46 2.76
C SER A 57 -29.95 -39.30 1.88
N GLU A 58 -30.05 -39.60 0.59
CA GLU A 58 -28.97 -39.46 -0.38
C GLU A 58 -28.66 -37.98 -0.64
N LEU A 59 -29.71 -37.20 -0.81
CA LEU A 59 -29.58 -35.75 -1.11
C LEU A 59 -29.00 -34.97 0.08
N MET A 60 -29.33 -35.37 1.32
CA MET A 60 -28.74 -34.75 2.52
C MET A 60 -27.29 -35.19 2.77
N ASN A 61 -26.90 -36.38 2.41
CA ASN A 61 -25.50 -36.83 2.48
C ASN A 61 -24.65 -36.09 1.43
N ASP A 62 -25.13 -35.95 0.21
CA ASP A 62 -24.47 -35.12 -0.82
C ASP A 62 -24.32 -33.67 -0.34
N CYS A 63 -25.36 -33.13 0.29
CA CYS A 63 -25.33 -31.75 0.88
C CYS A 63 -24.37 -31.62 2.07
N SER A 64 -24.26 -32.64 2.93
CA SER A 64 -23.32 -32.60 4.07
C SER A 64 -21.87 -32.64 3.59
N THR A 65 -21.59 -33.42 2.57
CA THR A 65 -20.26 -33.48 1.94
C THR A 65 -19.91 -32.15 1.27
N TRP A 66 -20.90 -31.49 0.64
CA TRP A 66 -20.73 -30.21 0.00
C TRP A 66 -20.63 -29.05 1.02
N ASN A 67 -21.43 -29.05 2.10
CA ASN A 67 -21.30 -28.08 3.21
C ASN A 67 -19.93 -28.20 3.90
N ASN A 68 -19.40 -29.41 4.08
CA ASN A 68 -18.05 -29.60 4.64
C ASN A 68 -16.96 -29.12 3.67
N GLN A 69 -17.15 -29.23 2.35
CA GLN A 69 -16.25 -28.61 1.36
C GLN A 69 -16.36 -27.09 1.35
N VAL A 70 -17.57 -26.53 1.41
CA VAL A 70 -17.79 -25.08 1.48
C VAL A 70 -17.33 -24.51 2.81
N GLU A 71 -17.48 -25.23 3.92
CA GLU A 71 -16.89 -24.84 5.22
C GLU A 71 -15.36 -25.00 5.20
N GLY A 72 -14.82 -26.01 4.52
CA GLY A 72 -13.38 -26.14 4.28
C GLY A 72 -12.84 -24.98 3.42
N ASP A 73 -13.51 -24.67 2.32
CA ASP A 73 -13.14 -23.53 1.44
C ASP A 73 -13.42 -22.17 2.09
N MET A 74 -14.48 -22.04 2.91
CA MET A 74 -14.70 -20.85 3.74
C MET A 74 -13.69 -20.74 4.87
N ASN A 75 -13.30 -21.83 5.50
CA ASN A 75 -12.25 -21.82 6.53
C ASN A 75 -10.87 -21.55 5.93
N VAL A 76 -10.59 -21.98 4.70
CA VAL A 76 -9.39 -21.59 3.93
C VAL A 76 -9.52 -20.12 3.44
N ALA A 77 -10.70 -19.67 3.03
CA ALA A 77 -10.96 -18.27 2.70
C ALA A 77 -11.02 -17.37 3.95
N THR A 78 -11.46 -17.91 5.11
CA THR A 78 -11.49 -17.19 6.40
C THR A 78 -10.16 -17.24 7.13
N SER A 79 -9.32 -18.25 6.89
CA SER A 79 -7.91 -18.24 7.34
C SER A 79 -7.04 -17.31 6.47
N ASN A 80 -7.52 -16.95 5.26
CA ASN A 80 -7.03 -15.85 4.45
C ASN A 80 -7.78 -14.51 4.70
N GLN A 81 -8.88 -14.51 5.44
CA GLN A 81 -9.37 -13.35 6.19
C GLN A 81 -8.54 -13.31 7.46
N GLU A 82 -7.40 -12.56 7.37
CA GLU A 82 -6.73 -12.06 8.54
C GLU A 82 -7.79 -11.72 9.60
N SER A 83 -7.71 -12.46 10.72
CA SER A 83 -8.49 -12.18 11.94
C SER A 83 -8.67 -10.67 12.08
N THR A 84 -9.82 -10.24 12.57
CA THR A 84 -10.12 -8.87 13.00
C THR A 84 -9.22 -8.42 14.17
N GLU A 85 -8.00 -8.93 14.29
CA GLU A 85 -6.96 -8.36 15.11
C GLU A 85 -6.61 -7.01 14.49
N GLU A 86 -6.85 -5.96 15.27
CA GLU A 86 -6.33 -4.63 14.95
C GLU A 86 -4.86 -4.77 14.55
N LEU A 87 -4.56 -4.51 13.28
CA LEU A 87 -3.19 -4.60 12.76
C LEU A 87 -2.26 -3.84 13.71
N SER A 88 -1.33 -4.53 14.34
CA SER A 88 -0.29 -3.87 15.12
C SER A 88 0.52 -2.95 14.20
N LEU A 89 1.17 -1.93 14.75
CA LEU A 89 2.00 -1.01 13.95
C LEU A 89 3.09 -1.79 13.18
N TRP A 90 3.66 -2.83 13.81
CA TRP A 90 4.64 -3.70 13.18
C TRP A 90 4.05 -4.49 12.00
N ALA A 91 2.81 -4.99 12.14
CA ALA A 91 2.11 -5.68 11.06
C ALA A 91 1.83 -4.73 9.88
N CYS A 92 1.53 -3.45 10.13
CA CYS A 92 1.41 -2.44 9.07
C CYS A 92 2.72 -2.26 8.29
N PHE A 93 3.86 -2.23 9.01
CA PHE A 93 5.18 -2.11 8.39
C PHE A 93 5.51 -3.34 7.54
N THR A 94 5.39 -4.54 8.07
CA THR A 94 5.68 -5.78 7.34
C THR A 94 4.73 -5.99 6.15
N ARG A 95 3.46 -5.60 6.28
CA ARG A 95 2.49 -5.64 5.18
C ARG A 95 2.89 -4.74 4.01
N ALA A 96 3.46 -3.55 4.27
CA ALA A 96 3.96 -2.68 3.21
C ALA A 96 5.09 -3.35 2.40
N PHE A 97 5.97 -4.14 3.05
CA PHE A 97 6.99 -4.91 2.35
C PHE A 97 6.41 -6.13 1.61
N LYS A 98 5.40 -6.81 2.14
CA LYS A 98 4.67 -7.86 1.38
C LYS A 98 4.01 -7.30 0.11
N LEU A 99 3.59 -6.04 0.16
CA LEU A 99 2.98 -5.30 -0.95
C LEU A 99 3.95 -4.29 -1.58
N TYR A 100 5.24 -4.61 -1.61
CA TYR A 100 6.38 -3.73 -1.91
C TYR A 100 6.16 -2.76 -3.07
N ALA A 101 5.75 -3.26 -4.24
CA ALA A 101 5.46 -2.48 -5.44
C ALA A 101 4.00 -2.65 -5.90
N THR A 102 3.07 -2.90 -4.98
CA THR A 102 1.65 -3.08 -5.28
C THR A 102 0.92 -1.75 -5.13
N PHE A 103 0.66 -1.09 -6.26
CA PHE A 103 -0.02 0.21 -6.31
C PHE A 103 -1.54 0.09 -6.43
N LYS A 104 -2.08 -1.14 -6.58
CA LYS A 104 -3.52 -1.43 -6.65
C LYS A 104 -4.11 -1.59 -5.25
N GLY A 105 -5.43 -1.30 -5.14
CA GLY A 105 -6.15 -1.44 -3.88
C GLY A 105 -6.15 -0.17 -3.03
N ARG A 106 -6.55 -0.30 -1.77
CA ARG A 106 -6.73 0.78 -0.80
C ARG A 106 -5.95 0.48 0.47
N ALA A 107 -5.46 1.52 1.16
CA ALA A 107 -4.78 1.41 2.45
C ALA A 107 -5.44 2.32 3.50
N THR A 108 -5.59 1.82 4.73
CA THR A 108 -6.14 2.59 5.85
C THR A 108 -5.16 3.66 6.33
N ARG A 109 -5.67 4.62 7.14
CA ARG A 109 -4.80 5.59 7.84
C ARG A 109 -3.79 4.88 8.75
N LYS A 110 -4.23 3.85 9.48
CA LYS A 110 -3.38 3.07 10.39
C LYS A 110 -2.24 2.36 9.63
N GLU A 111 -2.54 1.79 8.46
CA GLU A 111 -1.54 1.15 7.60
C GLU A 111 -0.49 2.15 7.10
N PHE A 112 -0.93 3.32 6.61
CA PHE A 112 -0.02 4.38 6.14
C PHE A 112 0.85 4.94 7.26
N TRP A 113 0.24 5.41 8.36
CA TRP A 113 0.98 6.04 9.46
C TRP A 113 1.84 5.04 10.24
N GLY A 114 1.38 3.79 10.35
CA GLY A 114 2.17 2.70 10.95
C GLY A 114 3.43 2.40 10.14
N PHE A 115 3.33 2.34 8.80
CA PHE A 115 4.51 2.22 7.94
C PHE A 115 5.41 3.45 8.03
N TYR A 116 4.83 4.65 7.94
CA TYR A 116 5.58 5.91 7.97
C TYR A 116 6.40 6.09 9.24
N LEU A 117 5.88 5.68 10.39
CA LEU A 117 6.59 5.73 11.67
C LEU A 117 7.90 4.94 11.60
N PHE A 118 7.84 3.68 11.19
CA PHE A 118 9.04 2.85 11.07
C PHE A 118 9.98 3.34 9.97
N TYR A 119 9.42 3.78 8.85
CA TYR A 119 10.18 4.41 7.77
C TYR A 119 10.99 5.62 8.28
N ALA A 120 10.36 6.50 9.06
CA ALA A 120 11.01 7.67 9.63
C ALA A 120 12.13 7.28 10.63
N ILE A 121 11.86 6.32 11.52
CA ILE A 121 12.86 5.83 12.48
C ILE A 121 14.07 5.23 11.77
N ILE A 122 13.83 4.37 10.77
CA ILE A 122 14.90 3.72 10.01
C ILE A 122 15.70 4.75 9.21
N SER A 123 15.01 5.67 8.53
CA SER A 123 15.66 6.74 7.75
C SER A 123 16.52 7.65 8.63
N TYR A 124 16.03 8.01 9.81
CA TYR A 124 16.79 8.78 10.79
C TYR A 124 18.03 8.00 11.29
N GLY A 125 17.86 6.71 11.60
CA GLY A 125 18.97 5.83 12.00
C GLY A 125 20.05 5.73 10.91
N ILE A 126 19.65 5.56 9.65
CA ILE A 126 20.58 5.54 8.50
C ILE A 126 21.31 6.88 8.40
N SER A 127 20.61 8.01 8.54
CA SER A 127 21.22 9.34 8.52
C SER A 127 22.27 9.50 9.62
N MET A 128 21.96 9.09 10.86
CA MET A 128 22.92 9.14 11.97
C MET A 128 24.15 8.27 11.72
N ILE A 129 23.96 7.06 11.20
CA ILE A 129 25.08 6.14 10.88
C ILE A 129 25.94 6.75 9.76
N THR A 130 25.31 7.29 8.72
CA THR A 130 25.98 7.94 7.61
C THR A 130 26.85 9.13 8.10
N ASP A 131 26.28 9.98 8.93
CA ASP A 131 26.97 11.14 9.52
C ASP A 131 28.16 10.71 10.40
N MET A 132 27.95 9.69 11.23
CA MET A 132 29.02 9.13 12.07
C MET A 132 30.16 8.54 11.24
N LEU A 133 29.83 7.75 10.18
CA LEU A 133 30.83 7.17 9.29
C LEU A 133 31.61 8.24 8.51
N THR A 134 30.91 9.28 8.05
CA THR A 134 31.54 10.39 7.38
C THR A 134 32.52 11.11 8.28
N LYS A 135 32.14 11.44 9.53
CA LYS A 135 33.02 12.07 10.51
C LYS A 135 34.23 11.20 10.91
N LEU A 136 34.06 9.87 10.91
CA LEU A 136 35.13 8.93 11.28
C LEU A 136 36.13 8.71 10.15
N LEU A 137 35.64 8.64 8.90
CA LEU A 137 36.44 8.19 7.76
C LEU A 137 36.98 9.34 6.88
N MET A 138 36.38 10.52 6.97
CA MET A 138 36.84 11.69 6.22
C MET A 138 37.91 12.50 6.98
N PRO A 139 38.93 13.00 6.29
CA PRO A 139 39.98 13.81 6.90
C PRO A 139 39.46 15.20 7.33
N GLU A 140 38.40 15.65 6.73
CA GLU A 140 37.75 16.91 7.00
C GLU A 140 36.24 16.73 7.23
N THR A 141 35.71 17.43 8.23
CA THR A 141 34.29 17.44 8.51
C THR A 141 33.53 18.39 7.57
N LEU A 142 32.21 18.17 7.39
CA LEU A 142 31.36 19.08 6.62
C LEU A 142 31.39 20.51 7.21
N ASP A 143 31.44 20.64 8.55
CA ASP A 143 31.48 21.92 9.24
C ASP A 143 32.76 22.70 8.88
N ALA A 144 33.90 22.04 8.85
CA ALA A 144 35.19 22.65 8.46
C ALA A 144 35.19 23.05 6.96
N ALA A 145 34.63 22.22 6.09
CA ALA A 145 34.48 22.55 4.66
C ALA A 145 33.53 23.75 4.46
N MET A 146 32.42 23.80 5.21
CA MET A 146 31.49 24.93 5.17
C MET A 146 32.13 26.22 5.73
N GLU A 147 32.90 26.14 6.79
CA GLU A 147 33.66 27.32 7.33
C GLU A 147 34.65 27.87 6.30
N ARG A 148 35.39 27.00 5.61
CA ARG A 148 36.26 27.43 4.49
C ARG A 148 35.49 28.05 3.34
N ALA A 149 34.35 27.47 2.96
CA ALA A 149 33.49 28.05 1.93
C ALA A 149 32.92 29.42 2.33
N MET A 150 32.53 29.60 3.59
CA MET A 150 32.10 30.89 4.12
C MET A 150 33.24 31.93 4.18
N GLY A 151 34.46 31.50 4.50
CA GLY A 151 35.64 32.37 4.44
C GLY A 151 35.97 32.83 3.02
N ALA A 152 35.56 32.09 2.00
CA ALA A 152 35.66 32.43 0.58
C ALA A 152 34.42 33.14 0.02
N SER A 153 33.53 33.68 0.87
CA SER A 153 32.21 34.16 0.45
C SER A 153 32.24 35.38 -0.52
N GLU A 154 33.33 36.06 -0.61
CA GLU A 154 33.55 37.14 -1.61
C GLU A 154 33.72 36.57 -3.05
N ASP A 155 34.17 35.32 -3.18
CA ASP A 155 34.28 34.59 -4.45
C ASP A 155 33.36 33.35 -4.42
N LEU A 156 32.16 33.50 -4.97
CA LEU A 156 31.18 32.41 -5.05
C LEU A 156 31.73 31.14 -5.74
N ALA A 157 32.58 31.30 -6.80
CA ALA A 157 33.14 30.19 -7.50
C ALA A 157 34.13 29.42 -6.61
N LEU A 158 34.94 30.09 -5.82
CA LEU A 158 35.89 29.47 -4.89
C LEU A 158 35.11 28.77 -3.76
N ALA A 159 34.11 29.42 -3.18
CA ALA A 159 33.24 28.81 -2.16
C ALA A 159 32.58 27.52 -2.67
N MET A 160 32.02 27.53 -3.90
CA MET A 160 31.40 26.37 -4.51
C MET A 160 32.42 25.25 -4.83
N ARG A 161 33.65 25.58 -5.24
CA ARG A 161 34.71 24.58 -5.45
C ARG A 161 35.06 23.83 -4.16
N VAL A 162 35.16 24.51 -3.03
CA VAL A 162 35.39 23.87 -1.72
C VAL A 162 34.29 22.84 -1.43
N VAL A 163 33.01 23.20 -1.67
CA VAL A 163 31.88 22.29 -1.48
C VAL A 163 31.95 21.10 -2.46
N VAL A 164 32.24 21.37 -3.73
CA VAL A 164 32.36 20.31 -4.76
C VAL A 164 33.50 19.36 -4.42
N ASP A 165 34.68 19.85 -3.99
CA ASP A 165 35.80 19.02 -3.59
C ASP A 165 35.43 18.11 -2.41
N TYR A 166 34.74 18.63 -1.42
CA TYR A 166 34.22 17.83 -0.29
C TYR A 166 33.26 16.72 -0.77
N LEU A 167 32.27 17.08 -1.59
CA LEU A 167 31.27 16.15 -2.12
C LEU A 167 31.86 15.11 -3.09
N SER A 168 32.94 15.46 -3.76
CA SER A 168 33.68 14.58 -4.71
C SER A 168 34.65 13.61 -4.03
N ASN A 169 34.81 13.73 -2.70
CA ASN A 169 35.67 12.82 -1.97
C ASN A 169 35.18 11.36 -2.14
N PRO A 170 36.07 10.40 -2.52
CA PRO A 170 35.68 9.01 -2.78
C PRO A 170 34.99 8.33 -1.57
N VAL A 171 35.39 8.65 -0.34
CA VAL A 171 34.78 8.11 0.87
C VAL A 171 33.34 8.64 1.00
N PHE A 172 33.14 9.97 0.83
CA PHE A 172 31.82 10.56 0.87
C PHE A 172 30.91 9.98 -0.21
N LEU A 173 31.39 9.87 -1.45
CA LEU A 173 30.63 9.29 -2.55
C LEU A 173 30.22 7.84 -2.26
N THR A 174 31.15 7.02 -1.75
CA THR A 174 30.85 5.62 -1.42
C THR A 174 29.76 5.52 -0.36
N ILE A 175 29.87 6.27 0.73
CA ILE A 175 28.87 6.30 1.81
C ILE A 175 27.51 6.79 1.26
N SER A 176 27.53 7.86 0.48
CA SER A 176 26.32 8.47 -0.12
C SER A 176 25.62 7.53 -1.10
N ILE A 177 26.37 6.79 -1.94
CA ILE A 177 25.79 5.80 -2.87
C ILE A 177 25.11 4.68 -2.09
N ILE A 178 25.78 4.12 -1.08
CA ILE A 178 25.21 3.04 -0.26
C ILE A 178 23.92 3.52 0.44
N SER A 179 23.97 4.70 1.07
CA SER A 179 22.80 5.29 1.76
C SER A 179 21.65 5.55 0.78
N THR A 180 21.96 6.03 -0.42
CA THR A 180 20.95 6.28 -1.48
C THR A 180 20.30 4.97 -1.95
N LEU A 181 21.07 3.90 -2.13
CA LEU A 181 20.52 2.59 -2.51
C LEU A 181 19.58 2.04 -1.44
N ILE A 182 19.95 2.15 -0.15
CA ILE A 182 19.08 1.75 0.96
C ILE A 182 17.84 2.65 1.00
N GLY A 183 17.99 3.95 0.84
CA GLY A 183 16.88 4.89 0.76
C GLY A 183 15.91 4.57 -0.38
N LEU A 184 16.41 4.26 -1.56
CA LEU A 184 15.61 3.86 -2.72
C LEU A 184 14.86 2.55 -2.47
N PHE A 185 15.50 1.58 -1.81
CA PHE A 185 14.85 0.33 -1.41
C PHE A 185 13.66 0.59 -0.47
N LEU A 186 13.76 1.51 0.48
CA LEU A 186 12.67 1.89 1.39
C LEU A 186 11.62 2.81 0.73
N PHE A 187 12.03 3.55 -0.29
CA PHE A 187 11.16 4.52 -0.97
C PHE A 187 10.05 3.85 -1.81
N ILE A 188 10.33 2.69 -2.41
CA ILE A 188 9.33 1.99 -3.24
C ILE A 188 8.09 1.55 -2.42
N PRO A 189 8.22 0.85 -1.26
CA PRO A 189 7.06 0.54 -0.44
C PRO A 189 6.38 1.78 0.15
N PHE A 190 7.14 2.86 0.43
CA PHE A 190 6.56 4.14 0.81
C PHE A 190 5.66 4.72 -0.29
N LEU A 191 6.11 4.71 -1.55
CA LEU A 191 5.28 5.13 -2.69
C LEU A 191 4.05 4.24 -2.85
N SER A 192 4.23 2.93 -2.71
CA SER A 192 3.15 1.95 -2.85
C SER A 192 2.04 2.19 -1.82
N VAL A 193 2.38 2.32 -0.54
CA VAL A 193 1.37 2.58 0.51
C VAL A 193 0.74 3.97 0.36
N SER A 194 1.51 4.98 -0.08
CA SER A 194 1.01 6.34 -0.32
C SER A 194 -0.03 6.38 -1.44
N VAL A 195 0.23 5.70 -2.56
CA VAL A 195 -0.74 5.58 -3.67
C VAL A 195 -2.01 4.86 -3.21
N ARG A 196 -1.87 3.73 -2.51
CA ARG A 196 -3.03 2.98 -1.97
C ARG A 196 -3.83 3.80 -0.97
N ARG A 197 -3.16 4.68 -0.21
CA ARG A 197 -3.83 5.61 0.71
C ARG A 197 -4.59 6.71 -0.05
N LEU A 198 -4.06 7.26 -1.14
CA LEU A 198 -4.79 8.18 -2.01
C LEU A 198 -6.01 7.52 -2.64
N HIS A 199 -5.88 6.29 -3.10
CA HIS A 199 -6.99 5.49 -3.62
C HIS A 199 -8.13 5.33 -2.58
N ASP A 200 -7.77 5.21 -1.30
CA ASP A 200 -8.73 5.10 -0.21
C ASP A 200 -9.55 6.38 0.01
N THR A 201 -8.97 7.55 -0.25
CA THR A 201 -9.69 8.84 -0.24
C THR A 201 -10.48 9.10 -1.54
N GLY A 202 -10.42 8.17 -2.51
CA GLY A 202 -11.04 8.33 -3.84
C GLY A 202 -10.22 9.18 -4.80
N SER A 203 -8.97 9.51 -4.45
CA SER A 203 -8.04 10.27 -5.31
C SER A 203 -7.15 9.34 -6.11
N GLY A 204 -6.71 9.76 -7.31
CA GLY A 204 -5.74 9.02 -8.11
C GLY A 204 -4.30 9.19 -7.60
N ALA A 205 -3.36 8.46 -8.21
CA ALA A 205 -1.94 8.50 -7.90
C ALA A 205 -1.23 9.81 -8.33
N THR A 206 -1.93 10.72 -9.02
CA THR A 206 -1.35 11.96 -9.58
C THR A 206 -0.62 12.81 -8.55
N GLY A 207 -1.15 12.91 -7.33
CA GLY A 207 -0.49 13.67 -6.24
C GLY A 207 0.89 13.10 -5.89
N VAL A 208 1.02 11.78 -5.81
CA VAL A 208 2.33 11.12 -5.56
C VAL A 208 3.26 11.31 -6.75
N ALA A 209 2.75 11.18 -8.00
CA ALA A 209 3.54 11.41 -9.20
C ALA A 209 4.09 12.85 -9.26
N LEU A 210 3.25 13.85 -8.95
CA LEU A 210 3.68 15.25 -8.85
C LEU A 210 4.73 15.45 -7.75
N GLY A 211 4.61 14.76 -6.62
CA GLY A 211 5.62 14.77 -5.56
C GLY A 211 6.98 14.25 -6.04
N VAL A 212 6.98 13.11 -6.74
CA VAL A 212 8.22 12.54 -7.33
C VAL A 212 8.83 13.51 -8.37
N ILE A 213 8.01 14.06 -9.27
CA ILE A 213 8.45 15.06 -10.25
C ILE A 213 9.05 16.27 -9.52
N GLY A 214 8.40 16.77 -8.47
CA GLY A 214 8.92 17.90 -7.67
C GLY A 214 10.29 17.61 -7.04
N ILE A 215 10.50 16.42 -6.52
CA ILE A 215 11.79 15.96 -5.97
C ILE A 215 12.86 15.98 -7.08
N VAL A 216 12.57 15.38 -8.24
CA VAL A 216 13.51 15.35 -9.38
C VAL A 216 13.85 16.75 -9.84
N LEU A 217 12.86 17.65 -10.00
CA LEU A 217 13.07 19.04 -10.37
C LEU A 217 13.94 19.76 -9.35
N MET A 218 13.69 19.58 -8.06
CA MET A 218 14.50 20.21 -7.00
C MET A 218 15.97 19.80 -7.09
N TYR A 219 16.25 18.47 -7.17
CA TYR A 219 17.65 18.00 -7.30
C TYR A 219 18.31 18.47 -8.60
N THR A 220 17.58 18.52 -9.70
CA THR A 220 18.06 19.05 -10.97
C THR A 220 18.46 20.52 -10.85
N MET A 221 17.62 21.33 -10.16
CA MET A 221 17.90 22.76 -9.92
C MET A 221 19.10 22.96 -9.00
N VAL A 222 19.26 22.14 -7.96
CA VAL A 222 20.47 22.16 -7.10
C VAL A 222 21.73 21.88 -7.93
N GLY A 223 21.71 20.80 -8.74
CA GLY A 223 22.86 20.46 -9.59
C GLY A 223 23.20 21.57 -10.60
N LEU A 224 22.16 22.16 -11.22
CA LEU A 224 22.35 23.27 -12.17
C LEU A 224 22.89 24.54 -11.47
N PHE A 225 22.42 24.86 -10.27
CA PHE A 225 22.92 25.97 -9.49
C PHE A 225 24.42 25.79 -9.15
N VAL A 226 24.81 24.60 -8.65
CA VAL A 226 26.22 24.30 -8.33
C VAL A 226 27.08 24.38 -9.60
N TYR A 227 26.62 23.79 -10.71
CA TYR A 227 27.34 23.85 -11.98
C TYR A 227 27.55 25.29 -12.46
N THR A 228 26.51 26.12 -12.45
CA THR A 228 26.62 27.53 -12.89
C THR A 228 27.46 28.35 -11.93
N ALA A 229 27.34 28.14 -10.62
CA ALA A 229 28.15 28.85 -9.63
C ALA A 229 29.67 28.59 -9.76
N VAL A 230 30.04 27.38 -10.19
CA VAL A 230 31.45 27.01 -10.42
C VAL A 230 31.98 27.51 -11.75
N ASN A 231 31.20 27.40 -12.86
CA ASN A 231 31.68 27.62 -14.21
C ASN A 231 31.30 29.00 -14.79
N SER A 232 30.25 29.63 -14.28
CA SER A 232 29.69 30.92 -14.78
C SER A 232 29.03 31.67 -13.63
N PRO A 233 29.81 32.11 -12.61
CA PRO A 233 29.27 32.68 -11.38
C PRO A 233 28.36 33.91 -11.61
N GLU A 234 28.62 34.67 -12.68
CA GLU A 234 27.79 35.81 -13.10
C GLU A 234 26.34 35.39 -13.45
N ASN A 235 26.13 34.13 -13.85
CA ASN A 235 24.82 33.57 -14.22
C ASN A 235 24.15 32.81 -13.06
N ALA A 236 24.84 32.54 -11.96
CA ALA A 236 24.33 31.70 -10.86
C ALA A 236 23.03 32.28 -10.26
N LEU A 237 22.92 33.60 -10.16
CA LEU A 237 21.71 34.26 -9.66
C LEU A 237 20.48 34.03 -10.54
N SER A 238 20.65 33.81 -11.83
CA SER A 238 19.53 33.52 -12.74
C SER A 238 18.82 32.20 -12.42
N ILE A 239 19.51 31.26 -11.78
CA ILE A 239 18.97 29.96 -11.38
C ILE A 239 18.20 30.04 -10.04
N MET A 240 18.39 31.10 -9.26
CA MET A 240 17.73 31.26 -7.95
C MET A 240 16.21 31.28 -8.06
N ALA A 241 15.64 31.98 -9.02
CA ALA A 241 14.20 32.09 -9.17
C ALA A 241 13.55 30.72 -9.54
N PRO A 242 13.98 29.96 -10.55
CA PRO A 242 13.45 28.64 -10.83
C PRO A 242 13.72 27.64 -9.70
N PHE A 243 14.82 27.75 -8.97
CA PHE A 243 15.09 26.94 -7.78
C PHE A 243 14.07 27.20 -6.67
N LEU A 244 13.80 28.47 -6.32
CA LEU A 244 12.76 28.84 -5.35
C LEU A 244 11.37 28.37 -5.80
N CYS A 245 11.04 28.49 -7.09
CA CYS A 245 9.79 27.97 -7.65
C CYS A 245 9.66 26.45 -7.44
N SER A 246 10.74 25.69 -7.63
CA SER A 246 10.72 24.24 -7.40
C SER A 246 10.50 23.87 -5.93
N ILE A 247 11.06 24.62 -4.99
CA ILE A 247 10.83 24.46 -3.55
C ILE A 247 9.36 24.75 -3.20
N ILE A 248 8.82 25.87 -3.68
CA ILE A 248 7.42 26.25 -3.44
C ILE A 248 6.47 25.20 -4.03
N PHE A 249 6.73 24.75 -5.24
CA PHE A 249 5.95 23.69 -5.86
C PHE A 249 5.94 22.41 -5.01
N LEU A 250 7.12 21.95 -4.57
CA LEU A 250 7.25 20.75 -3.74
C LEU A 250 6.54 20.93 -2.39
N LEU A 251 6.61 22.13 -1.78
CA LEU A 251 5.91 22.45 -0.54
C LEU A 251 4.38 22.35 -0.71
N ILE A 252 3.84 22.93 -1.78
CA ILE A 252 2.40 22.88 -2.07
C ILE A 252 1.94 21.43 -2.25
N VAL A 253 2.67 20.62 -3.04
CA VAL A 253 2.35 19.21 -3.26
C VAL A 253 2.45 18.41 -1.96
N SER A 254 3.46 18.69 -1.12
CA SER A 254 3.65 18.02 0.18
C SER A 254 2.50 18.32 1.13
N ILE A 255 2.05 19.59 1.21
CA ILE A 255 0.88 19.97 2.03
C ILE A 255 -0.38 19.29 1.51
N TYR A 256 -0.59 19.28 0.18
CA TYR A 256 -1.72 18.56 -0.42
C TYR A 256 -1.72 17.07 -0.06
N LEU A 257 -0.58 16.38 -0.22
CA LEU A 257 -0.44 14.98 0.14
C LEU A 257 -0.68 14.76 1.63
N PHE A 258 -0.10 15.57 2.49
CA PHE A 258 -0.28 15.49 3.94
C PHE A 258 -1.75 15.57 4.33
N VAL A 259 -2.49 16.55 3.79
CA VAL A 259 -3.95 16.70 4.02
C VAL A 259 -4.69 15.43 3.56
N LYS A 260 -4.36 14.92 2.36
CA LYS A 260 -4.98 13.68 1.83
C LYS A 260 -4.71 12.46 2.71
N MET A 261 -3.53 12.34 3.30
CA MET A 261 -3.19 11.24 4.22
C MET A 261 -4.00 11.30 5.52
N LEU A 262 -4.40 12.50 5.97
CA LEU A 262 -5.23 12.71 7.16
C LEU A 262 -6.73 12.51 6.90
N MET A 263 -7.22 12.67 5.66
CA MET A 263 -8.65 12.57 5.34
C MET A 263 -9.23 11.19 5.70
N PRO A 264 -10.51 11.08 6.06
CA PRO A 264 -11.17 9.79 6.27
C PRO A 264 -11.25 8.97 4.98
N SER A 265 -11.36 7.66 5.13
CA SER A 265 -11.61 6.73 4.03
C SER A 265 -12.95 7.04 3.37
N LYS A 266 -13.01 7.01 2.03
CA LYS A 266 -14.27 7.12 1.31
C LYS A 266 -15.12 5.88 1.60
N ALA A 267 -16.35 6.09 2.06
CA ALA A 267 -17.27 5.02 2.40
C ALA A 267 -17.65 4.18 1.16
N GLY A 268 -17.84 2.88 1.37
CA GLY A 268 -18.24 1.93 0.35
C GLY A 268 -17.13 1.56 -0.64
N GLU A 269 -17.52 0.86 -1.69
CA GLU A 269 -16.65 0.47 -2.80
C GLU A 269 -16.37 1.68 -3.70
N ASN A 270 -15.15 1.79 -4.20
CA ASN A 270 -14.77 2.76 -5.21
C ASN A 270 -14.02 2.06 -6.37
N GLN A 271 -13.60 2.81 -7.38
CA GLN A 271 -12.89 2.27 -8.56
C GLN A 271 -11.60 1.49 -8.23
N TYR A 272 -11.09 1.58 -7.01
CA TYR A 272 -9.87 0.92 -6.54
C TYR A 272 -10.16 -0.30 -5.66
N GLY A 273 -11.44 -0.58 -5.38
CA GLY A 273 -11.89 -1.76 -4.64
C GLY A 273 -12.74 -1.43 -3.40
N PRO A 274 -13.09 -2.48 -2.63
CA PRO A 274 -13.89 -2.34 -1.42
C PRO A 274 -13.19 -1.52 -0.35
N GLN A 275 -13.98 -0.93 0.55
CA GLN A 275 -13.45 -0.18 1.68
C GLN A 275 -12.63 -1.12 2.59
N PRO A 276 -11.35 -0.80 2.90
CA PRO A 276 -10.58 -1.60 3.84
C PRO A 276 -11.23 -1.51 5.23
N ARG A 277 -11.28 -2.62 5.94
CA ARG A 277 -11.73 -2.67 7.33
C ARG A 277 -10.65 -1.99 8.21
N ASN A 278 -11.10 -1.08 9.09
CA ASN A 278 -10.23 -0.42 10.07
C ASN A 278 -9.85 -1.38 11.19
#